data_91ff1a35e55928d417d6f2f761a55beb
#
_entry.id   91ff1a35e55928d417d6f2f761a55beb
#
_cell.length_a   1.000
_cell.length_b   1.000
_cell.length_c   1.000
_cell.angle_alpha   90.00
_cell.angle_beta   90.00
_cell.angle_gamma   90.00
#
_symmetry.space_group_name_H-M   'P 1'
#
loop_
_entity.id
_entity.type
_entity.pdbx_description
1 polymer ?
#
loop_
_entity_poly.entity_id
_entity_poly.type
_entity_poly.pdbx_seq_one_letter_code
_entity_poly.pdbx_strand_id
1 'polypeptide(L)'
;MDSKFDTVVLDIETDSLNATKIHCICVQDYTTGEQRDFIQDQGCEEFKQFHNLDRKYIMHNGVSFDGPVLEKLLKITIPLENIIDTLLISQMINAHIDGGHSLKSWGKKLTRSGKLEFKDFDEYSEEMLRYCQQDVHVTRKLMQHLAPKISRFSKESVRMEHRIRRIIDQQESNGFYLDVNKAHDLMEELKTKAEDLKKDLQTIFPTIYTARFHKTTGKPLKDHVDEFNPSSRKQIAERLQKKYNWVPTKTTPTGLPVIDEQVLKELEYPEARMIAEYLLYEKRVSQIQSWLKSVKDDSRVHGRVITLGCVTSRMSHYGPNMAQVPASYSPYGKECRSLWTVENPDKYCLVGSDASGLELRCFAHYLQNPKFTEQVVDGDIHTYNQKIVGLKDRPTAKTWVYAFIYGAGDAKLGHIVGGNSEAGPASRQRFINKVKGMKTL
;
A
#
# COMPACT_ATOMS: atom_id res chain seq x y z
N MET A 1 -28.01 32.44 20.24
CA MET A 1 -27.16 31.93 19.13
C MET A 1 -27.87 30.73 18.58
N ASP A 2 -28.26 30.78 17.31
CA ASP A 2 -28.94 29.66 16.68
C ASP A 2 -28.06 28.41 16.73
N SER A 3 -28.48 27.40 17.49
CA SER A 3 -27.79 26.07 17.58
C SER A 3 -27.83 25.28 16.25
N LYS A 4 -28.43 25.92 15.22
CA LYS A 4 -28.46 25.38 13.87
C LYS A 4 -27.07 25.52 13.24
N PHE A 5 -26.64 24.48 12.57
CA PHE A 5 -25.36 24.41 11.88
C PHE A 5 -24.10 24.43 12.75
N ASP A 6 -24.15 24.00 14.02
CA ASP A 6 -22.97 23.79 14.83
C ASP A 6 -22.08 22.65 14.27
N THR A 7 -22.72 21.64 13.70
CA THR A 7 -22.07 20.55 12.96
C THR A 7 -22.73 20.45 11.59
N VAL A 8 -21.93 20.62 10.55
CA VAL A 8 -22.41 20.56 9.16
C VAL A 8 -21.71 19.45 8.39
N VAL A 9 -22.43 18.91 7.41
CA VAL A 9 -21.84 18.11 6.34
C VAL A 9 -21.54 19.05 5.20
N LEU A 10 -20.35 18.97 4.61
CA LEU A 10 -19.89 19.86 3.56
C LEU A 10 -19.29 19.05 2.41
N ASP A 11 -19.53 19.51 1.21
CA ASP A 11 -18.90 19.05 -0.02
C ASP A 11 -18.75 20.24 -0.99
N ILE A 12 -17.73 20.20 -1.85
CA ILE A 12 -17.45 21.25 -2.84
C ILE A 12 -17.25 20.66 -4.23
N GLU A 13 -17.69 21.38 -5.25
CA GLU A 13 -17.38 21.06 -6.64
C GLU A 13 -16.44 22.10 -7.24
N THR A 14 -15.45 21.61 -7.98
CA THR A 14 -14.35 22.41 -8.52
C THR A 14 -14.09 22.06 -9.98
N ASP A 15 -13.37 22.94 -10.68
CA ASP A 15 -12.98 22.77 -12.08
C ASP A 15 -12.04 21.56 -12.31
N SER A 16 -11.26 21.16 -11.30
CA SER A 16 -10.33 20.03 -11.42
C SER A 16 -9.82 19.55 -10.06
N LEU A 17 -9.12 18.43 -10.03
CA LEU A 17 -8.42 17.97 -8.81
C LEU A 17 -7.32 18.94 -8.33
N ASN A 18 -6.70 19.70 -9.25
CA ASN A 18 -5.83 20.82 -8.90
C ASN A 18 -6.62 22.14 -8.99
N ALA A 19 -7.67 22.24 -8.19
CA ALA A 19 -8.67 23.28 -8.23
C ALA A 19 -8.10 24.69 -8.40
N THR A 20 -8.64 25.41 -9.38
CA THR A 20 -8.42 26.85 -9.60
C THR A 20 -9.68 27.68 -9.37
N LYS A 21 -10.85 27.01 -9.36
CA LYS A 21 -12.16 27.60 -9.14
C LYS A 21 -13.06 26.65 -8.37
N ILE A 22 -13.88 27.21 -7.47
CA ILE A 22 -14.99 26.51 -6.82
C ILE A 22 -16.28 26.91 -7.54
N HIS A 23 -17.04 25.91 -7.99
CA HIS A 23 -18.32 26.12 -8.66
C HIS A 23 -19.48 26.22 -7.69
N CYS A 24 -19.51 25.36 -6.69
CA CYS A 24 -20.47 25.42 -5.60
C CYS A 24 -19.94 24.77 -4.32
N ILE A 25 -20.51 25.18 -3.19
CA ILE A 25 -20.31 24.61 -1.88
C ILE A 25 -21.69 24.25 -1.34
N CYS A 26 -21.91 22.99 -1.03
CA CYS A 26 -23.15 22.53 -0.41
C CYS A 26 -22.89 22.18 1.05
N VAL A 27 -23.76 22.64 1.94
CA VAL A 27 -23.73 22.27 3.36
C VAL A 27 -25.10 21.77 3.81
N GLN A 28 -25.09 20.80 4.71
CA GLN A 28 -26.30 20.30 5.34
C GLN A 28 -26.09 20.22 6.85
N ASP A 29 -27.01 20.77 7.63
CA ASP A 29 -27.02 20.60 9.07
C ASP A 29 -27.08 19.10 9.41
N TYR A 30 -26.13 18.62 10.23
CA TYR A 30 -26.03 17.20 10.54
C TYR A 30 -27.26 16.65 11.26
N THR A 31 -27.85 17.46 12.15
CA THR A 31 -28.99 17.07 13.00
C THR A 31 -30.30 17.21 12.25
N THR A 32 -30.60 18.38 11.75
CA THR A 32 -31.89 18.70 11.15
C THR A 32 -32.01 18.26 9.70
N GLY A 33 -30.88 18.27 8.95
CA GLY A 33 -30.84 18.04 7.51
C GLY A 33 -31.19 19.28 6.69
N GLU A 34 -31.28 20.47 7.32
CA GLU A 34 -31.47 21.73 6.60
C GLU A 34 -30.30 21.99 5.65
N GLN A 35 -30.62 22.33 4.39
CA GLN A 35 -29.67 22.51 3.31
C GLN A 35 -29.39 23.99 3.06
N ARG A 36 -28.13 24.34 2.79
CA ARG A 36 -27.69 25.63 2.25
C ARG A 36 -26.69 25.41 1.14
N ASP A 37 -26.85 26.14 0.05
CA ASP A 37 -26.00 26.07 -1.13
C ASP A 37 -25.40 27.45 -1.40
N PHE A 38 -24.10 27.43 -1.75
CA PHE A 38 -23.32 28.62 -2.05
C PHE A 38 -22.76 28.45 -3.45
N ILE A 39 -23.22 29.30 -4.39
CA ILE A 39 -23.03 29.08 -5.81
C ILE A 39 -22.11 30.16 -6.39
N GLN A 40 -21.07 29.72 -7.09
CA GLN A 40 -20.11 30.57 -7.78
C GLN A 40 -19.46 31.63 -6.85
N ASP A 41 -18.96 32.71 -7.38
CA ASP A 41 -18.18 33.70 -6.63
C ASP A 41 -19.02 34.39 -5.53
N GLN A 42 -20.27 34.70 -5.80
CA GLN A 42 -21.17 35.30 -4.80
C GLN A 42 -21.38 34.32 -3.63
N GLY A 43 -21.66 33.05 -3.92
CA GLY A 43 -21.83 32.05 -2.91
C GLY A 43 -20.55 31.80 -2.11
N CYS A 44 -19.39 31.88 -2.76
CA CYS A 44 -18.10 31.78 -2.06
C CYS A 44 -17.94 32.90 -1.03
N GLU A 45 -18.33 34.13 -1.32
CA GLU A 45 -18.29 35.25 -0.37
C GLU A 45 -19.31 35.05 0.77
N GLU A 46 -20.52 34.58 0.45
CA GLU A 46 -21.52 34.23 1.46
C GLU A 46 -21.05 33.09 2.36
N PHE A 47 -20.33 32.10 1.81
CA PHE A 47 -19.74 31.02 2.60
C PHE A 47 -18.64 31.51 3.57
N LYS A 48 -17.85 32.52 3.19
CA LYS A 48 -16.87 33.14 4.11
C LYS A 48 -17.56 33.74 5.34
N GLN A 49 -18.72 34.32 5.18
CA GLN A 49 -19.53 34.86 6.29
C GLN A 49 -20.19 33.73 7.11
N PHE A 50 -20.58 32.65 6.43
CA PHE A 50 -21.16 31.49 7.08
C PHE A 50 -20.11 30.69 7.89
N HIS A 51 -18.84 30.68 7.44
CA HIS A 51 -17.78 29.95 8.11
C HIS A 51 -17.59 30.43 9.57
N ASN A 52 -17.36 29.44 10.48
CA ASN A 52 -17.07 29.69 11.88
C ASN A 52 -15.99 28.70 12.34
N LEU A 53 -14.98 29.19 13.05
CA LEU A 53 -13.87 28.39 13.57
C LEU A 53 -14.28 27.33 14.58
N ASP A 54 -15.38 27.50 15.30
CA ASP A 54 -15.89 26.54 16.29
C ASP A 54 -16.76 25.43 15.66
N ARG A 55 -17.19 25.63 14.40
CA ARG A 55 -18.05 24.69 13.70
C ARG A 55 -17.32 23.39 13.35
N LYS A 56 -18.04 22.27 13.48
CA LYS A 56 -17.54 20.97 13.01
C LYS A 56 -18.00 20.71 11.58
N TYR A 57 -17.06 20.23 10.77
CA TYR A 57 -17.27 19.96 9.36
C TYR A 57 -17.09 18.45 9.09
N ILE A 58 -18.16 17.80 8.72
CA ILE A 58 -18.16 16.40 8.27
C ILE A 58 -17.98 16.40 6.75
N MET A 59 -16.96 15.75 6.28
CA MET A 59 -16.61 15.67 4.85
C MET A 59 -16.23 14.24 4.47
N HIS A 60 -16.19 13.93 3.19
CA HIS A 60 -15.67 12.67 2.68
C HIS A 60 -14.39 12.90 1.89
N ASN A 61 -13.23 12.54 2.46
CA ASN A 61 -11.90 12.91 1.97
C ASN A 61 -11.57 14.41 2.14
N GLY A 62 -12.24 15.07 3.06
CA GLY A 62 -12.12 16.51 3.24
C GLY A 62 -10.78 16.97 3.79
N VAL A 63 -10.06 16.12 4.52
CA VAL A 63 -8.67 16.42 4.97
C VAL A 63 -7.74 16.62 3.79
N SER A 64 -7.91 15.82 2.72
CA SER A 64 -7.04 15.84 1.55
C SER A 64 -7.53 16.71 0.40
N PHE A 65 -8.81 17.08 0.36
CA PHE A 65 -9.37 17.82 -0.77
C PHE A 65 -10.10 19.09 -0.34
N ASP A 66 -11.29 19.00 0.25
CA ASP A 66 -12.14 20.17 0.51
C ASP A 66 -11.45 21.22 1.39
N GLY A 67 -10.86 20.79 2.51
CA GLY A 67 -10.16 21.70 3.43
C GLY A 67 -9.01 22.45 2.75
N PRO A 68 -8.06 21.77 2.10
CA PRO A 68 -6.99 22.42 1.33
C PRO A 68 -7.48 23.34 0.20
N VAL A 69 -8.56 22.98 -0.51
CA VAL A 69 -9.12 23.82 -1.58
C VAL A 69 -9.73 25.10 -1.02
N LEU A 70 -10.51 25.01 0.06
CA LEU A 70 -11.07 26.18 0.75
C LEU A 70 -9.96 27.09 1.27
N GLU A 71 -8.87 26.55 1.82
CA GLU A 71 -7.72 27.33 2.25
C GLU A 71 -7.00 27.99 1.08
N LYS A 72 -6.78 27.26 -0.02
CA LYS A 72 -6.09 27.76 -1.21
C LYS A 72 -6.86 28.90 -1.90
N LEU A 73 -8.15 28.69 -2.13
CA LEU A 73 -8.95 29.58 -2.98
C LEU A 73 -9.70 30.66 -2.19
N LEU A 74 -10.26 30.32 -1.04
CA LEU A 74 -11.07 31.25 -0.25
C LEU A 74 -10.33 31.85 0.95
N LYS A 75 -9.11 31.37 1.26
CA LYS A 75 -8.34 31.73 2.47
C LYS A 75 -9.06 31.36 3.76
N ILE A 76 -9.88 30.32 3.71
CA ILE A 76 -10.58 29.76 4.87
C ILE A 76 -9.79 28.56 5.38
N THR A 77 -9.27 28.67 6.58
CA THR A 77 -8.61 27.54 7.27
C THR A 77 -9.59 26.89 8.25
N ILE A 78 -9.97 25.66 7.97
CA ILE A 78 -10.73 24.85 8.93
C ILE A 78 -9.72 24.12 9.84
N PRO A 79 -9.74 24.37 11.17
CA PRO A 79 -8.88 23.64 12.10
C PRO A 79 -9.07 22.13 11.96
N LEU A 80 -7.98 21.38 11.90
CA LEU A 80 -8.03 19.93 11.66
C LEU A 80 -8.85 19.17 12.70
N GLU A 81 -8.88 19.65 13.95
CA GLU A 81 -9.71 19.15 15.03
C GLU A 81 -11.21 19.39 14.83
N ASN A 82 -11.56 20.20 13.85
CA ASN A 82 -12.95 20.49 13.46
C ASN A 82 -13.36 19.73 12.19
N ILE A 83 -12.44 19.04 11.53
CA ILE A 83 -12.74 18.16 10.41
C ILE A 83 -13.05 16.75 10.91
N ILE A 84 -14.15 16.20 10.43
CA ILE A 84 -14.57 14.80 10.65
C ILE A 84 -14.60 14.13 9.28
N ASP A 85 -13.54 13.40 8.93
CA ASP A 85 -13.40 12.79 7.61
C ASP A 85 -13.99 11.37 7.60
N THR A 86 -15.11 11.21 6.89
CA THR A 86 -15.84 9.93 6.82
C THR A 86 -15.09 8.84 6.06
N LEU A 87 -14.17 9.19 5.15
CA LEU A 87 -13.31 8.23 4.47
C LEU A 87 -12.34 7.58 5.47
N LEU A 88 -11.62 8.40 6.25
CA LEU A 88 -10.69 7.92 7.28
C LEU A 88 -11.42 7.11 8.36
N ILE A 89 -12.56 7.60 8.84
CA ILE A 89 -13.38 6.89 9.83
C ILE A 89 -13.85 5.53 9.30
N SER A 90 -14.28 5.48 8.03
CA SER A 90 -14.70 4.24 7.38
C SER A 90 -13.56 3.22 7.33
N GLN A 91 -12.35 3.66 6.96
CA GLN A 91 -11.15 2.84 6.93
C GLN A 91 -10.69 2.38 8.32
N MET A 92 -10.77 3.25 9.33
CA MET A 92 -10.47 2.90 10.72
C MET A 92 -11.37 1.77 11.25
N ILE A 93 -12.64 1.83 10.94
CA ILE A 93 -13.62 0.82 11.40
C ILE A 93 -13.38 -0.53 10.74
N ASN A 94 -13.07 -0.53 9.44
CA ASN A 94 -12.76 -1.74 8.68
C ASN A 94 -11.97 -1.36 7.42
N ALA A 95 -10.69 -1.72 7.36
CA ALA A 95 -9.82 -1.40 6.23
C ALA A 95 -10.28 -2.02 4.89
N HIS A 96 -11.01 -3.13 4.93
CA HIS A 96 -11.50 -3.83 3.74
C HIS A 96 -13.00 -4.07 3.81
N ILE A 97 -13.74 -3.32 3.00
CA ILE A 97 -15.17 -3.50 2.81
C ILE A 97 -15.49 -3.78 1.34
N ASP A 98 -16.49 -4.61 1.10
CA ASP A 98 -16.95 -4.91 -0.25
C ASP A 98 -17.34 -3.63 -0.99
N GLY A 99 -16.78 -3.44 -2.19
CA GLY A 99 -16.96 -2.24 -3.01
C GLY A 99 -16.11 -1.03 -2.59
N GLY A 100 -15.28 -1.13 -1.54
CA GLY A 100 -14.38 -0.08 -1.07
C GLY A 100 -15.09 1.06 -0.32
N HIS A 101 -14.30 2.11 -0.02
CA HIS A 101 -14.71 3.22 0.85
C HIS A 101 -15.24 4.46 0.11
N SER A 102 -15.30 4.42 -1.22
CA SER A 102 -15.77 5.57 -2.01
C SER A 102 -17.21 5.97 -1.67
N LEU A 103 -17.53 7.24 -1.79
CA LEU A 103 -18.88 7.75 -1.58
C LEU A 103 -19.89 7.07 -2.52
N LYS A 104 -19.48 6.74 -3.76
CA LYS A 104 -20.29 5.92 -4.70
C LYS A 104 -20.66 4.55 -4.13
N SER A 105 -19.72 3.87 -3.50
CA SER A 105 -19.97 2.55 -2.86
C SER A 105 -20.92 2.68 -1.67
N TRP A 106 -20.70 3.68 -0.83
CA TRP A 106 -21.55 3.95 0.32
C TRP A 106 -22.94 4.42 -0.07
N GLY A 107 -23.06 5.27 -1.09
CA GLY A 107 -24.35 5.72 -1.61
C GLY A 107 -25.24 4.55 -2.02
N LYS A 108 -24.69 3.56 -2.75
CA LYS A 108 -25.43 2.34 -3.12
C LYS A 108 -25.90 1.52 -1.92
N LYS A 109 -25.20 1.57 -0.80
CA LYS A 109 -25.54 0.80 0.41
C LYS A 109 -26.54 1.53 1.32
N LEU A 110 -26.49 2.87 1.35
CA LEU A 110 -27.19 3.66 2.37
C LEU A 110 -28.37 4.46 1.84
N THR A 111 -28.46 4.66 0.53
CA THR A 111 -29.53 5.45 -0.08
C THR A 111 -30.17 4.70 -1.25
N ARG A 112 -31.45 5.02 -1.53
CA ARG A 112 -32.18 4.40 -2.65
C ARG A 112 -31.69 4.92 -4.01
N SER A 113 -31.30 6.20 -4.07
CA SER A 113 -30.83 6.88 -5.29
C SER A 113 -29.34 6.64 -5.59
N GLY A 114 -28.56 6.17 -4.58
CA GLY A 114 -27.12 6.07 -4.71
C GLY A 114 -26.43 7.42 -4.82
N LYS A 115 -25.17 7.42 -5.28
CA LYS A 115 -24.46 8.64 -5.73
C LYS A 115 -24.81 8.88 -7.20
N LEU A 116 -25.12 10.12 -7.56
CA LEU A 116 -25.29 10.53 -8.95
C LEU A 116 -23.98 10.38 -9.72
N GLU A 117 -24.04 10.29 -11.04
CA GLU A 117 -22.86 10.35 -11.92
C GLU A 117 -22.82 11.69 -12.61
N PHE A 118 -21.71 12.38 -12.53
CA PHE A 118 -21.45 13.66 -13.18
C PHE A 118 -20.04 13.64 -13.81
N LYS A 119 -19.85 14.36 -14.91
CA LYS A 119 -18.58 14.29 -15.68
C LYS A 119 -18.09 15.64 -16.18
N ASP A 120 -18.95 16.62 -16.30
CA ASP A 120 -18.62 17.92 -16.87
C ASP A 120 -18.36 18.93 -15.74
N PHE A 121 -17.08 19.03 -15.36
CA PHE A 121 -16.64 19.91 -14.28
C PHE A 121 -16.06 21.24 -14.78
N ASP A 122 -16.11 21.54 -16.08
CA ASP A 122 -15.48 22.76 -16.63
C ASP A 122 -16.23 24.01 -16.21
N GLU A 123 -17.55 23.95 -16.19
CA GLU A 123 -18.42 25.07 -15.82
C GLU A 123 -19.53 24.68 -14.84
N TYR A 124 -20.00 25.66 -14.06
CA TYR A 124 -21.14 25.44 -13.15
C TYR A 124 -22.39 25.06 -13.93
N SER A 125 -23.14 24.08 -13.42
CA SER A 125 -24.47 23.71 -13.88
C SER A 125 -25.39 23.31 -12.73
N GLU A 126 -26.73 23.41 -12.97
CA GLU A 126 -27.73 22.94 -12.01
C GLU A 126 -27.61 21.42 -11.74
N GLU A 127 -27.08 20.66 -12.70
CA GLU A 127 -26.81 19.23 -12.53
C GLU A 127 -25.64 19.02 -11.59
N MET A 128 -24.60 19.84 -11.69
CA MET A 128 -23.47 19.83 -10.75
C MET A 128 -23.93 20.17 -9.33
N LEU A 129 -24.79 21.18 -9.19
CA LEU A 129 -25.34 21.51 -7.87
C LEU A 129 -26.13 20.35 -7.27
N ARG A 130 -26.98 19.69 -8.04
CA ARG A 130 -27.71 18.49 -7.57
C ARG A 130 -26.79 17.34 -7.22
N TYR A 131 -25.69 17.19 -7.96
CA TYR A 131 -24.66 16.19 -7.68
C TYR A 131 -23.99 16.47 -6.32
N CYS A 132 -23.55 17.71 -6.07
CA CYS A 132 -22.97 18.15 -4.79
C CYS A 132 -23.97 17.97 -3.62
N GLN A 133 -25.22 18.38 -3.78
CA GLN A 133 -26.28 18.19 -2.78
C GLN A 133 -26.48 16.69 -2.44
N GLN A 134 -26.44 15.82 -3.45
CA GLN A 134 -26.54 14.38 -3.24
C GLN A 134 -25.33 13.83 -2.48
N ASP A 135 -24.12 14.31 -2.76
CA ASP A 135 -22.91 13.88 -2.07
C ASP A 135 -22.93 14.29 -0.59
N VAL A 136 -23.38 15.50 -0.28
CA VAL A 136 -23.64 15.93 1.11
C VAL A 136 -24.67 15.03 1.79
N HIS A 137 -25.78 14.71 1.11
CA HIS A 137 -26.79 13.81 1.65
C HIS A 137 -26.24 12.40 1.95
N VAL A 138 -25.47 11.82 1.01
CA VAL A 138 -24.84 10.50 1.19
C VAL A 138 -23.83 10.54 2.35
N THR A 139 -23.01 11.60 2.41
CA THR A 139 -22.01 11.77 3.48
C THR A 139 -22.66 11.90 4.86
N ARG A 140 -23.80 12.60 4.96
CA ARG A 140 -24.61 12.68 6.19
C ARG A 140 -25.10 11.30 6.62
N LYS A 141 -25.68 10.52 5.71
CA LYS A 141 -26.14 9.15 5.97
C LYS A 141 -24.98 8.23 6.36
N LEU A 142 -23.84 8.40 5.69
CA LEU A 142 -22.63 7.65 6.03
C LEU A 142 -22.17 7.96 7.45
N MET A 143 -22.08 9.23 7.84
CA MET A 143 -21.68 9.57 9.20
C MET A 143 -22.67 9.05 10.25
N GLN A 144 -23.97 9.11 10.00
CA GLN A 144 -24.98 8.50 10.86
C GLN A 144 -24.77 6.98 11.03
N HIS A 145 -24.37 6.30 9.94
CA HIS A 145 -24.05 4.86 9.98
C HIS A 145 -22.73 4.56 10.73
N LEU A 146 -21.72 5.43 10.61
CA LEU A 146 -20.40 5.21 11.21
C LEU A 146 -20.35 5.65 12.69
N ALA A 147 -21.13 6.63 13.10
CA ALA A 147 -21.06 7.22 14.45
C ALA A 147 -21.15 6.19 15.60
N PRO A 148 -22.07 5.21 15.60
CA PRO A 148 -22.13 4.21 16.67
C PRO A 148 -20.92 3.28 16.72
N LYS A 149 -20.21 3.13 15.59
CA LYS A 149 -19.05 2.24 15.46
C LYS A 149 -17.77 2.95 15.88
N ILE A 150 -17.58 4.20 15.44
CA ILE A 150 -16.39 4.99 15.77
C ILE A 150 -16.37 5.41 17.23
N SER A 151 -17.51 5.46 17.92
CA SER A 151 -17.57 5.74 19.35
C SER A 151 -16.84 4.73 20.24
N ARG A 152 -16.46 3.57 19.67
CA ARG A 152 -15.63 2.55 20.33
C ARG A 152 -14.13 2.86 20.27
N PHE A 153 -13.72 3.81 19.45
CA PHE A 153 -12.33 4.27 19.32
C PHE A 153 -12.10 5.48 20.22
N SER A 154 -10.87 5.65 20.70
CA SER A 154 -10.52 6.87 21.44
C SER A 154 -10.53 8.08 20.50
N LYS A 155 -10.87 9.25 21.05
CA LYS A 155 -10.82 10.51 20.28
C LYS A 155 -9.39 10.81 19.81
N GLU A 156 -8.40 10.42 20.59
CA GLU A 156 -6.97 10.57 20.28
C GLU A 156 -6.59 9.75 19.05
N SER A 157 -7.06 8.50 18.94
CA SER A 157 -6.82 7.65 17.76
C SER A 157 -7.41 8.27 16.49
N VAL A 158 -8.64 8.77 16.56
CA VAL A 158 -9.29 9.44 15.42
C VAL A 158 -8.52 10.70 15.00
N ARG A 159 -8.14 11.55 15.98
CA ARG A 159 -7.34 12.75 15.70
C ARG A 159 -5.97 12.42 15.14
N MET A 160 -5.33 11.37 15.63
CA MET A 160 -4.03 10.90 15.13
C MET A 160 -4.13 10.54 13.64
N GLU A 161 -5.14 9.77 13.22
CA GLU A 161 -5.31 9.39 11.82
C GLU A 161 -5.55 10.60 10.90
N HIS A 162 -6.31 11.60 11.34
CA HIS A 162 -6.49 12.85 10.58
C HIS A 162 -5.17 13.62 10.45
N ARG A 163 -4.35 13.68 11.52
CA ARG A 163 -3.00 14.30 11.46
C ARG A 163 -2.05 13.53 10.55
N ILE A 164 -2.06 12.21 10.63
CA ILE A 164 -1.25 11.35 9.75
C ILE A 164 -1.65 11.59 8.29
N ARG A 165 -2.94 11.64 7.97
CA ARG A 165 -3.39 11.92 6.59
C ARG A 165 -2.83 13.26 6.10
N ARG A 166 -2.90 14.32 6.91
CA ARG A 166 -2.34 15.64 6.55
C ARG A 166 -0.84 15.61 6.29
N ILE A 167 -0.07 14.85 7.11
CA ILE A 167 1.37 14.66 6.91
C ILE A 167 1.63 13.91 5.60
N ILE A 168 0.86 12.88 5.32
CA ILE A 168 1.00 12.09 4.10
C ILE A 168 0.61 12.91 2.87
N ASP A 169 -0.42 13.76 2.93
CA ASP A 169 -0.77 14.67 1.86
C ASP A 169 0.40 15.60 1.50
N GLN A 170 1.10 16.11 2.51
CA GLN A 170 2.31 16.92 2.30
C GLN A 170 3.44 16.08 1.69
N GLN A 171 3.65 14.85 2.15
CA GLN A 171 4.64 13.93 1.57
C GLN A 171 4.32 13.62 0.10
N GLU A 172 3.06 13.31 -0.21
CA GLU A 172 2.60 13.06 -1.57
C GLU A 172 2.76 14.30 -2.47
N SER A 173 2.46 15.49 -1.94
CA SER A 173 2.65 16.77 -2.64
C SER A 173 4.12 17.08 -2.90
N ASN A 174 5.00 16.82 -1.94
CA ASN A 174 6.44 17.05 -2.10
C ASN A 174 7.07 16.05 -3.06
N GLY A 175 6.62 14.79 -3.06
CA GLY A 175 7.24 13.72 -3.82
C GLY A 175 8.70 13.43 -3.42
N PHE A 176 9.32 12.50 -4.14
CA PHE A 176 10.73 12.14 -3.96
C PHE A 176 11.50 12.35 -5.26
N TYR A 177 12.62 13.07 -5.19
CA TYR A 177 13.44 13.36 -6.34
C TYR A 177 14.11 12.07 -6.85
N LEU A 178 14.00 11.83 -8.17
CA LEU A 178 14.62 10.72 -8.87
C LEU A 178 15.70 11.24 -9.83
N ASP A 179 16.91 10.70 -9.73
CA ASP A 179 17.95 10.91 -10.74
C ASP A 179 17.56 10.14 -12.01
N VAL A 180 16.88 10.84 -12.92
CA VAL A 180 16.34 10.28 -14.16
C VAL A 180 17.43 9.72 -15.06
N ASN A 181 18.57 10.42 -15.18
CA ASN A 181 19.67 10.00 -16.04
C ASN A 181 20.27 8.68 -15.52
N LYS A 182 20.62 8.66 -14.22
CA LYS A 182 21.14 7.47 -13.57
C LYS A 182 20.16 6.29 -13.61
N ALA A 183 18.85 6.59 -13.54
CA ALA A 183 17.82 5.57 -13.66
C ALA A 183 17.76 4.95 -15.07
N HIS A 184 17.91 5.77 -16.11
CA HIS A 184 18.04 5.27 -17.49
C HIS A 184 19.29 4.41 -17.68
N ASP A 185 20.46 4.89 -17.20
CA ASP A 185 21.72 4.15 -17.31
C ASP A 185 21.64 2.78 -16.64
N LEU A 186 21.14 2.72 -15.42
CA LEU A 186 20.96 1.45 -14.71
C LEU A 186 19.93 0.52 -15.40
N MET A 187 18.85 1.09 -15.92
CA MET A 187 17.85 0.31 -16.66
C MET A 187 18.44 -0.32 -17.92
N GLU A 188 19.22 0.42 -18.71
CA GLU A 188 19.84 -0.09 -19.93
C GLU A 188 20.93 -1.13 -19.64
N GLU A 189 21.73 -0.94 -18.57
CA GLU A 189 22.68 -1.96 -18.10
C GLU A 189 21.97 -3.27 -17.78
N LEU A 190 20.87 -3.20 -17.01
CA LEU A 190 20.12 -4.40 -16.61
C LEU A 190 19.40 -5.08 -17.78
N LYS A 191 18.89 -4.31 -18.76
CA LYS A 191 18.32 -4.85 -19.98
C LYS A 191 19.35 -5.61 -20.81
N THR A 192 20.54 -5.04 -20.95
CA THR A 192 21.63 -5.70 -21.69
C THR A 192 21.98 -7.04 -21.05
N LYS A 193 22.16 -7.07 -19.71
CA LYS A 193 22.41 -8.30 -18.97
C LYS A 193 21.28 -9.32 -19.10
N ALA A 194 20.02 -8.87 -19.08
CA ALA A 194 18.87 -9.75 -19.27
C ALA A 194 18.83 -10.35 -20.70
N GLU A 195 19.07 -9.55 -21.73
CA GLU A 195 19.10 -10.03 -23.12
C GLU A 195 20.26 -11.01 -23.38
N ASP A 196 21.42 -10.81 -22.79
CA ASP A 196 22.55 -11.74 -22.92
C ASP A 196 22.21 -13.08 -22.23
N LEU A 197 21.70 -13.07 -21.00
CA LEU A 197 21.24 -14.29 -20.33
C LEU A 197 20.11 -14.99 -21.10
N LYS A 198 19.21 -14.25 -21.73
CA LYS A 198 18.14 -14.83 -22.53
C LYS A 198 18.68 -15.57 -23.75
N LYS A 199 19.68 -15.00 -24.47
CA LYS A 199 20.35 -15.65 -25.59
C LYS A 199 21.05 -16.94 -25.15
N ASP A 200 21.78 -16.88 -24.04
CA ASP A 200 22.45 -18.06 -23.47
C ASP A 200 21.43 -19.15 -23.10
N LEU A 201 20.34 -18.77 -22.43
CA LEU A 201 19.27 -19.70 -22.05
C LEU A 201 18.55 -20.28 -23.29
N GLN A 202 18.39 -19.52 -24.38
CA GLN A 202 17.82 -20.00 -25.64
C GLN A 202 18.75 -20.97 -26.35
N THR A 203 20.07 -20.82 -26.20
CA THR A 203 21.06 -21.80 -26.67
C THR A 203 20.95 -23.10 -25.89
N ILE A 204 20.79 -23.03 -24.58
CA ILE A 204 20.67 -24.21 -23.69
C ILE A 204 19.31 -24.91 -23.87
N PHE A 205 18.26 -24.16 -24.07
CA PHE A 205 16.88 -24.62 -24.31
C PHE A 205 16.45 -24.26 -25.76
N PRO A 206 16.83 -25.05 -26.74
CA PRO A 206 16.57 -24.72 -28.12
C PRO A 206 15.08 -24.71 -28.45
N THR A 207 14.75 -23.99 -29.51
CA THR A 207 13.38 -23.89 -30.06
C THR A 207 12.85 -25.28 -30.39
N ILE A 208 11.62 -25.56 -29.98
CA ILE A 208 10.92 -26.80 -30.28
C ILE A 208 9.96 -26.54 -31.46
N TYR A 209 10.08 -27.35 -32.48
CA TYR A 209 9.19 -27.36 -33.62
C TYR A 209 8.22 -28.53 -33.49
N THR A 210 6.91 -28.26 -33.51
CA THR A 210 5.87 -29.30 -33.45
C THR A 210 5.02 -29.24 -34.69
N ALA A 211 5.05 -30.33 -35.47
CA ALA A 211 4.23 -30.46 -36.66
C ALA A 211 2.75 -30.35 -36.32
N ARG A 212 2.03 -29.56 -37.10
CA ARG A 212 0.58 -29.38 -36.96
C ARG A 212 -0.15 -29.84 -38.20
N PHE A 213 -1.30 -30.46 -37.99
CA PHE A 213 -2.17 -30.94 -39.04
C PHE A 213 -3.58 -30.40 -38.86
N HIS A 214 -4.25 -30.14 -39.97
CA HIS A 214 -5.63 -29.69 -39.95
C HIS A 214 -6.51 -30.82 -39.42
N LYS A 215 -7.28 -30.56 -38.40
CA LYS A 215 -8.06 -31.58 -37.62
C LYS A 215 -9.00 -32.43 -38.50
N THR A 216 -9.59 -31.81 -39.54
CA THR A 216 -10.61 -32.49 -40.38
C THR A 216 -10.01 -33.04 -41.68
N THR A 217 -9.00 -32.37 -42.27
CA THR A 217 -8.47 -32.75 -43.60
C THR A 217 -7.15 -33.47 -43.56
N GLY A 218 -6.49 -33.53 -42.38
CA GLY A 218 -5.16 -34.12 -42.21
C GLY A 218 -4.03 -33.38 -42.92
N LYS A 219 -4.29 -32.27 -43.62
CA LYS A 219 -3.27 -31.50 -44.33
C LYS A 219 -2.27 -30.87 -43.36
N PRO A 220 -0.96 -30.87 -43.72
CA PRO A 220 0.04 -30.22 -42.92
C PRO A 220 -0.22 -28.70 -42.83
N LEU A 221 -0.09 -28.17 -41.60
CA LEU A 221 -0.13 -26.74 -41.29
C LEU A 221 1.28 -26.28 -40.98
N LYS A 222 1.49 -24.96 -40.89
CA LYS A 222 2.75 -24.40 -40.39
C LYS A 222 3.03 -24.95 -38.99
N ASP A 223 4.25 -25.43 -38.79
CA ASP A 223 4.69 -25.96 -37.50
C ASP A 223 4.45 -24.94 -36.37
N HIS A 224 4.11 -25.44 -35.21
CA HIS A 224 4.15 -24.63 -34.00
C HIS A 224 5.59 -24.46 -33.57
N VAL A 225 6.02 -23.19 -33.44
CA VAL A 225 7.36 -22.81 -33.01
C VAL A 225 7.27 -22.39 -31.57
N ASP A 226 7.94 -23.14 -30.68
CA ASP A 226 8.00 -22.87 -29.24
C ASP A 226 9.43 -22.45 -28.87
N GLU A 227 9.71 -21.14 -29.05
CA GLU A 227 10.96 -20.53 -28.61
C GLU A 227 10.96 -20.33 -27.10
N PHE A 228 12.08 -20.65 -26.44
CA PHE A 228 12.17 -20.52 -24.98
C PHE A 228 12.11 -19.07 -24.54
N ASN A 229 11.11 -18.76 -23.72
CA ASN A 229 10.94 -17.48 -23.06
C ASN A 229 11.22 -17.63 -21.56
N PRO A 230 12.36 -17.14 -21.04
CA PRO A 230 12.73 -17.24 -19.63
C PRO A 230 11.85 -16.42 -18.69
N SER A 231 10.92 -15.59 -19.20
CA SER A 231 9.86 -14.96 -18.38
C SER A 231 8.63 -15.87 -18.20
N SER A 232 8.49 -16.92 -19.01
CA SER A 232 7.34 -17.81 -18.97
C SER A 232 7.51 -18.91 -17.91
N ARG A 233 6.84 -18.78 -16.77
CA ARG A 233 6.84 -19.78 -15.69
C ARG A 233 6.47 -21.17 -16.18
N LYS A 234 5.53 -21.27 -17.12
CA LYS A 234 5.11 -22.51 -17.73
C LYS A 234 6.25 -23.15 -18.53
N GLN A 235 6.88 -22.41 -19.45
CA GLN A 235 7.98 -22.93 -20.24
C GLN A 235 9.20 -23.30 -19.38
N ILE A 236 9.52 -22.50 -18.35
CA ILE A 236 10.59 -22.85 -17.39
C ILE A 236 10.31 -24.21 -16.78
N ALA A 237 9.09 -24.43 -16.25
CA ALA A 237 8.74 -25.72 -15.66
C ALA A 237 8.87 -26.87 -16.67
N GLU A 238 8.30 -26.72 -17.87
CA GLU A 238 8.32 -27.73 -18.93
C GLU A 238 9.77 -28.09 -19.36
N ARG A 239 10.65 -27.07 -19.50
CA ARG A 239 12.05 -27.30 -19.89
C ARG A 239 12.85 -27.98 -18.78
N LEU A 240 12.67 -27.58 -17.52
CA LEU A 240 13.33 -28.23 -16.37
C LEU A 240 12.84 -29.65 -16.16
N GLN A 241 11.55 -29.91 -16.30
CA GLN A 241 10.98 -31.27 -16.26
C GLN A 241 11.57 -32.15 -17.35
N LYS A 242 11.64 -31.65 -18.59
CA LYS A 242 12.15 -32.40 -19.72
C LYS A 242 13.67 -32.68 -19.63
N LYS A 243 14.45 -31.71 -19.14
CA LYS A 243 15.92 -31.82 -19.10
C LYS A 243 16.42 -32.61 -17.88
N TYR A 244 15.77 -32.44 -16.73
CA TYR A 244 16.25 -32.96 -15.44
C TYR A 244 15.28 -33.92 -14.75
N ASN A 245 14.18 -34.27 -15.40
CA ASN A 245 13.08 -35.03 -14.75
C ASN A 245 12.61 -34.35 -13.44
N TRP A 246 12.69 -33.01 -13.38
CA TRP A 246 12.33 -32.26 -12.19
C TRP A 246 10.84 -32.43 -11.85
N VAL A 247 10.56 -32.75 -10.61
CA VAL A 247 9.19 -32.85 -10.07
C VAL A 247 8.90 -31.61 -9.22
N PRO A 248 7.88 -30.81 -9.56
CA PRO A 248 7.53 -29.65 -8.76
C PRO A 248 7.10 -30.01 -7.35
N THR A 249 7.71 -29.36 -6.36
CA THR A 249 7.37 -29.56 -4.94
C THR A 249 6.16 -28.72 -4.51
N LYS A 250 5.82 -27.69 -5.28
CA LYS A 250 4.71 -26.78 -5.02
C LYS A 250 3.91 -26.52 -6.30
N THR A 251 2.60 -26.49 -6.18
CA THR A 251 1.67 -26.16 -7.27
C THR A 251 0.76 -24.99 -6.88
N THR A 252 0.28 -24.25 -7.87
CA THR A 252 -0.77 -23.23 -7.70
C THR A 252 -2.12 -23.94 -7.41
N PRO A 253 -3.15 -23.22 -6.94
CA PRO A 253 -4.50 -23.77 -6.80
C PRO A 253 -5.07 -24.38 -8.10
N THR A 254 -4.56 -23.96 -9.25
CA THR A 254 -4.93 -24.48 -10.57
C THR A 254 -4.06 -25.67 -11.04
N GLY A 255 -3.17 -26.18 -10.17
CA GLY A 255 -2.32 -27.35 -10.44
C GLY A 255 -1.05 -27.06 -11.27
N LEU A 256 -0.74 -25.80 -11.57
CA LEU A 256 0.47 -25.44 -12.30
C LEU A 256 1.69 -25.40 -11.35
N PRO A 257 2.90 -25.79 -11.82
CA PRO A 257 4.12 -25.67 -11.04
C PRO A 257 4.37 -24.22 -10.57
N VAL A 258 4.72 -24.05 -9.31
CA VAL A 258 5.21 -22.77 -8.79
C VAL A 258 6.67 -22.61 -9.18
N ILE A 259 6.98 -21.53 -9.89
CA ILE A 259 8.33 -21.09 -10.23
C ILE A 259 8.53 -19.72 -9.59
N ASP A 260 9.18 -19.70 -8.44
CA ASP A 260 9.57 -18.48 -7.75
C ASP A 260 11.06 -18.48 -7.44
N GLU A 261 11.55 -17.37 -6.90
CA GLU A 261 12.97 -17.22 -6.55
C GLU A 261 13.46 -18.30 -5.56
N GLN A 262 12.59 -18.70 -4.63
CA GLN A 262 12.93 -19.71 -3.62
C GLN A 262 13.09 -21.09 -4.28
N VAL A 263 12.10 -21.49 -5.10
CA VAL A 263 12.16 -22.77 -5.83
C VAL A 263 13.39 -22.84 -6.71
N LEU A 264 13.69 -21.78 -7.47
CA LEU A 264 14.86 -21.75 -8.35
C LEU A 264 16.20 -21.82 -7.57
N LYS A 265 16.27 -21.22 -6.39
CA LYS A 265 17.47 -21.30 -5.52
C LYS A 265 17.66 -22.66 -4.88
N GLU A 266 16.60 -23.41 -4.64
CA GLU A 266 16.65 -24.78 -4.10
C GLU A 266 17.11 -25.81 -5.14
N LEU A 267 17.10 -25.44 -6.44
CA LEU A 267 17.53 -26.32 -7.52
C LEU A 267 19.05 -26.19 -7.76
N GLU A 268 19.74 -27.34 -7.79
CA GLU A 268 21.18 -27.39 -8.05
C GLU A 268 21.55 -27.29 -9.54
N TYR A 269 20.56 -27.02 -10.42
CA TYR A 269 20.78 -26.91 -11.85
C TYR A 269 21.40 -25.56 -12.22
N PRO A 270 22.48 -25.51 -13.04
CA PRO A 270 23.09 -24.24 -13.46
C PRO A 270 22.08 -23.28 -14.10
N GLU A 271 21.20 -23.79 -14.95
CA GLU A 271 20.19 -23.00 -15.65
C GLU A 271 19.14 -22.41 -14.70
N ALA A 272 18.85 -23.06 -13.57
CA ALA A 272 17.94 -22.51 -12.57
C ALA A 272 18.50 -21.22 -11.97
N ARG A 273 19.83 -21.13 -11.79
CA ARG A 273 20.51 -19.90 -11.33
C ARG A 273 20.46 -18.81 -12.41
N MET A 274 20.72 -19.15 -13.66
CA MET A 274 20.64 -18.21 -14.79
C MET A 274 19.21 -17.66 -14.96
N ILE A 275 18.20 -18.52 -14.84
CA ILE A 275 16.79 -18.12 -14.89
C ILE A 275 16.45 -17.20 -13.71
N ALA A 276 16.90 -17.51 -12.50
CA ALA A 276 16.68 -16.68 -11.32
C ALA A 276 17.31 -15.28 -11.48
N GLU A 277 18.51 -15.22 -12.05
CA GLU A 277 19.22 -13.97 -12.34
C GLU A 277 18.53 -13.17 -13.44
N TYR A 278 18.12 -13.79 -14.54
CA TYR A 278 17.31 -13.16 -15.58
C TYR A 278 16.02 -12.55 -15.01
N LEU A 279 15.27 -13.32 -14.23
CA LEU A 279 14.03 -12.84 -13.60
C LEU A 279 14.27 -11.69 -12.60
N LEU A 280 15.43 -11.66 -11.95
CA LEU A 280 15.84 -10.56 -11.11
C LEU A 280 16.07 -9.28 -11.93
N TYR A 281 16.80 -9.36 -13.04
CA TYR A 281 17.04 -8.22 -13.93
C TYR A 281 15.73 -7.67 -14.48
N GLU A 282 14.87 -8.51 -15.02
CA GLU A 282 13.54 -8.13 -15.51
C GLU A 282 12.69 -7.44 -14.42
N LYS A 283 12.73 -7.94 -13.19
CA LYS A 283 12.05 -7.33 -12.06
C LYS A 283 12.59 -5.93 -11.76
N ARG A 284 13.91 -5.74 -11.78
CA ARG A 284 14.53 -4.42 -11.54
C ARG A 284 14.24 -3.45 -12.68
N VAL A 285 14.35 -3.89 -13.91
CA VAL A 285 13.97 -3.11 -15.11
C VAL A 285 12.52 -2.63 -15.00
N SER A 286 11.60 -3.53 -14.68
CA SER A 286 10.18 -3.18 -14.54
C SER A 286 9.92 -2.18 -13.40
N GLN A 287 10.65 -2.29 -12.28
CA GLN A 287 10.57 -1.34 -11.17
C GLN A 287 11.05 0.05 -11.60
N ILE A 288 12.25 0.14 -12.19
CA ILE A 288 12.83 1.42 -12.64
C ILE A 288 11.93 2.05 -13.72
N GLN A 289 11.44 1.26 -14.66
CA GLN A 289 10.51 1.73 -15.69
C GLN A 289 9.22 2.30 -15.09
N SER A 290 8.69 1.67 -14.05
CA SER A 290 7.52 2.17 -13.33
C SER A 290 7.79 3.52 -12.65
N TRP A 291 8.99 3.69 -12.06
CA TRP A 291 9.38 4.96 -11.46
C TRP A 291 9.54 6.05 -12.52
N LEU A 292 10.27 5.77 -13.60
CA LEU A 292 10.47 6.71 -14.72
C LEU A 292 9.14 7.18 -15.33
N LYS A 293 8.16 6.28 -15.48
CA LYS A 293 6.81 6.63 -15.97
C LYS A 293 6.03 7.53 -15.01
N SER A 294 6.40 7.55 -13.74
CA SER A 294 5.70 8.29 -12.69
C SER A 294 6.35 9.62 -12.35
N VAL A 295 7.51 9.92 -12.93
CA VAL A 295 8.20 11.21 -12.76
C VAL A 295 7.35 12.33 -13.35
N LYS A 296 7.25 13.44 -12.61
CA LYS A 296 6.62 14.68 -13.05
C LYS A 296 7.66 15.68 -13.55
N ASP A 297 7.21 16.84 -14.00
CA ASP A 297 8.05 17.92 -14.56
C ASP A 297 9.08 18.45 -13.53
N ASP A 298 8.82 18.27 -12.24
CA ASP A 298 9.73 18.61 -11.14
C ASP A 298 10.79 17.54 -10.86
N SER A 299 10.92 16.53 -11.72
CA SER A 299 11.80 15.37 -11.55
C SER A 299 11.52 14.55 -10.29
N ARG A 300 10.29 14.63 -9.77
CA ARG A 300 9.87 13.91 -8.56
C ARG A 300 8.80 12.86 -8.88
N VAL A 301 8.76 11.85 -8.04
CA VAL A 301 7.75 10.81 -8.05
C VAL A 301 6.83 11.03 -6.86
N HIS A 302 5.55 11.23 -7.14
CA HIS A 302 4.50 11.51 -6.16
C HIS A 302 3.68 10.24 -5.87
N GLY A 303 4.33 9.27 -5.22
CA GLY A 303 3.67 8.01 -4.84
C GLY A 303 2.57 8.24 -3.80
N ARG A 304 1.48 7.51 -3.94
CA ARG A 304 0.29 7.63 -3.09
C ARG A 304 0.30 6.66 -1.94
N VAL A 305 -0.32 7.06 -0.83
CA VAL A 305 -0.42 6.25 0.40
C VAL A 305 -1.85 6.23 0.92
N ILE A 306 -2.37 5.04 1.16
CA ILE A 306 -3.59 4.86 1.94
C ILE A 306 -3.14 4.62 3.39
N THR A 307 -3.44 5.55 4.28
CA THR A 307 -2.94 5.53 5.67
C THR A 307 -3.40 4.31 6.46
N LEU A 308 -4.59 3.79 6.16
CA LEU A 308 -5.21 2.62 6.77
C LEU A 308 -5.50 1.53 5.73
N GLY A 309 -4.52 1.26 4.85
CA GLY A 309 -4.69 0.39 3.68
C GLY A 309 -4.64 -1.11 3.95
N CYS A 310 -4.27 -1.54 5.16
CA CYS A 310 -4.16 -2.95 5.54
C CYS A 310 -5.07 -3.29 6.71
N VAL A 311 -5.52 -4.55 6.82
CA VAL A 311 -6.32 -5.06 7.97
C VAL A 311 -5.60 -4.90 9.32
N THR A 312 -4.28 -4.76 9.31
CA THR A 312 -3.44 -4.51 10.47
C THR A 312 -3.25 -3.02 10.75
N SER A 313 -4.02 -2.14 10.13
CA SER A 313 -3.91 -0.67 10.18
C SER A 313 -2.55 -0.12 9.70
N ARG A 314 -1.79 -0.91 8.92
CA ARG A 314 -0.58 -0.42 8.25
C ARG A 314 -0.95 0.36 6.99
N MET A 315 -0.09 1.31 6.63
CA MET A 315 -0.18 2.03 5.38
C MET A 315 0.06 1.10 4.19
N SER A 316 -0.61 1.36 3.07
CA SER A 316 -0.32 0.75 1.78
C SER A 316 0.04 1.81 0.76
N HIS A 317 0.91 1.46 -0.18
CA HIS A 317 1.46 2.39 -1.17
C HIS A 317 1.05 1.98 -2.58
N TYR A 318 0.79 2.97 -3.44
CA TYR A 318 0.43 2.76 -4.86
C TYR A 318 0.80 3.97 -5.71
N GLY A 319 0.85 3.79 -6.99
CA GLY A 319 1.01 4.80 -8.00
C GLY A 319 2.28 5.69 -7.98
N PRO A 320 3.49 5.16 -7.88
CA PRO A 320 3.95 3.79 -7.71
C PRO A 320 4.06 3.37 -6.23
N ASN A 321 4.28 2.06 -5.97
CA ASN A 321 4.50 1.58 -4.62
C ASN A 321 5.95 1.87 -4.17
N MET A 322 6.14 3.00 -3.47
CA MET A 322 7.44 3.45 -2.98
C MET A 322 8.03 2.57 -1.87
N ALA A 323 7.20 1.80 -1.15
CA ALA A 323 7.67 0.87 -0.13
C ALA A 323 8.39 -0.37 -0.72
N GLN A 324 8.32 -0.57 -2.04
CA GLN A 324 8.98 -1.70 -2.72
C GLN A 324 10.36 -1.36 -3.32
N VAL A 325 10.93 -0.19 -3.02
CA VAL A 325 12.33 0.07 -3.36
C VAL A 325 13.20 -0.99 -2.69
N PRO A 326 14.06 -1.70 -3.46
CA PRO A 326 14.80 -2.84 -2.94
C PRO A 326 15.67 -2.49 -1.72
N ALA A 327 15.76 -3.42 -0.76
CA ALA A 327 16.65 -3.24 0.39
C ALA A 327 18.13 -3.21 -0.05
N SER A 328 18.96 -2.43 0.64
CA SER A 328 20.38 -2.25 0.29
C SER A 328 21.21 -3.54 0.24
N TYR A 329 20.78 -4.57 0.98
CA TYR A 329 21.44 -5.89 0.99
C TYR A 329 20.93 -6.83 -0.10
N SER A 330 19.86 -6.46 -0.83
CA SER A 330 19.36 -7.27 -1.94
C SER A 330 20.16 -6.96 -3.23
N PRO A 331 20.22 -7.89 -4.18
CA PRO A 331 20.91 -7.64 -5.46
C PRO A 331 20.34 -6.37 -6.15
N TYR A 332 21.25 -5.50 -6.58
CA TYR A 332 20.94 -4.16 -7.14
C TYR A 332 20.15 -3.22 -6.20
N GLY A 333 20.13 -3.55 -4.90
CA GLY A 333 19.41 -2.74 -3.93
C GLY A 333 20.08 -1.39 -3.68
N LYS A 334 21.41 -1.36 -3.59
CA LYS A 334 22.18 -0.12 -3.41
C LYS A 334 22.03 0.79 -4.62
N GLU A 335 22.14 0.24 -5.81
CA GLU A 335 22.00 0.93 -7.09
C GLU A 335 20.60 1.53 -7.23
N CYS A 336 19.55 0.73 -7.01
CA CYS A 336 18.17 1.22 -7.02
C CYS A 336 17.91 2.31 -5.99
N ARG A 337 18.46 2.20 -4.77
CA ARG A 337 18.32 3.23 -3.74
C ARG A 337 19.06 4.50 -4.08
N SER A 338 20.21 4.41 -4.71
CA SER A 338 21.02 5.58 -5.10
C SER A 338 20.40 6.41 -6.22
N LEU A 339 19.31 5.94 -6.86
CA LEU A 339 18.50 6.71 -7.80
C LEU A 339 17.63 7.76 -7.07
N TRP A 340 17.31 7.51 -5.80
CA TRP A 340 16.51 8.40 -4.97
C TRP A 340 17.47 9.33 -4.22
N THR A 341 17.41 10.60 -4.53
CA THR A 341 18.35 11.59 -4.04
C THR A 341 17.66 12.95 -3.80
N VAL A 342 18.42 14.01 -3.77
CA VAL A 342 17.95 15.39 -3.66
C VAL A 342 18.34 16.18 -4.90
N GLU A 343 17.59 17.21 -5.21
CA GLU A 343 17.81 18.07 -6.38
C GLU A 343 19.19 18.75 -6.36
N ASN A 344 19.62 19.19 -5.17
CA ASN A 344 20.91 19.83 -4.98
C ASN A 344 21.61 19.25 -3.74
N PRO A 345 22.56 18.29 -3.93
CA PRO A 345 23.27 17.64 -2.83
C PRO A 345 24.13 18.57 -1.97
N ASP A 346 24.51 19.75 -2.49
CA ASP A 346 25.29 20.75 -1.72
C ASP A 346 24.41 21.49 -0.70
N LYS A 347 23.11 21.54 -0.93
CA LYS A 347 22.15 22.26 -0.08
C LYS A 347 21.25 21.34 0.75
N TYR A 348 20.98 20.15 0.26
CA TYR A 348 19.98 19.24 0.83
C TYR A 348 20.56 17.85 1.01
N CYS A 349 20.02 17.12 1.97
CA CYS A 349 20.27 15.69 2.14
C CYS A 349 18.96 14.95 2.45
N LEU A 350 18.92 13.66 2.15
CA LEU A 350 17.86 12.79 2.63
C LEU A 350 18.13 12.41 4.09
N VAL A 351 17.16 12.67 4.96
CA VAL A 351 17.20 12.25 6.36
C VAL A 351 16.28 11.05 6.53
N GLY A 352 16.83 9.92 6.95
CA GLY A 352 16.08 8.71 7.28
C GLY A 352 15.97 8.55 8.80
N SER A 353 14.77 8.20 9.28
CA SER A 353 14.52 7.85 10.67
C SER A 353 13.70 6.57 10.74
N ASP A 354 14.11 5.64 11.60
CA ASP A 354 13.42 4.37 11.82
C ASP A 354 13.32 4.08 13.31
N ALA A 355 12.15 3.59 13.75
CA ALA A 355 11.93 3.25 15.14
C ALA A 355 12.56 1.88 15.46
N SER A 356 13.66 1.88 16.21
CA SER A 356 14.38 0.65 16.58
C SER A 356 13.49 -0.34 17.31
N GLY A 357 13.29 -1.52 16.72
CA GLY A 357 12.55 -2.62 17.34
C GLY A 357 11.10 -2.26 17.70
N LEU A 358 10.41 -1.46 16.88
CA LEU A 358 9.08 -0.93 17.18
C LEU A 358 8.09 -2.03 17.61
N GLU A 359 8.00 -3.12 16.87
CA GLU A 359 7.09 -4.22 17.17
C GLU A 359 7.41 -4.88 18.53
N LEU A 360 8.70 -5.03 18.84
CA LEU A 360 9.12 -5.59 20.13
C LEU A 360 8.83 -4.63 21.30
N ARG A 361 8.91 -3.32 21.08
CA ARG A 361 8.55 -2.31 22.08
C ARG A 361 7.04 -2.31 22.33
N CYS A 362 6.23 -2.36 21.28
CA CYS A 362 4.78 -2.51 21.41
C CYS A 362 4.42 -3.83 22.11
N PHE A 363 5.07 -4.91 21.71
CA PHE A 363 4.87 -6.22 22.35
C PHE A 363 5.23 -6.21 23.85
N ALA A 364 6.37 -5.59 24.22
CA ALA A 364 6.77 -5.41 25.62
C ALA A 364 5.75 -4.59 26.43
N HIS A 365 5.17 -3.55 25.80
CA HIS A 365 4.10 -2.76 26.42
C HIS A 365 2.89 -3.61 26.76
N TYR A 366 2.37 -4.40 25.82
CA TYR A 366 1.22 -5.28 26.09
C TYR A 366 1.54 -6.44 27.02
N LEU A 367 2.77 -6.94 26.98
CA LEU A 367 3.24 -8.04 27.83
C LEU A 367 3.33 -7.65 29.31
N GLN A 368 3.54 -6.37 29.62
CA GLN A 368 3.68 -5.83 30.99
C GLN A 368 4.73 -6.60 31.83
N ASN A 369 5.83 -7.00 31.19
CA ASN A 369 6.93 -7.75 31.82
C ASN A 369 8.17 -6.87 31.94
N PRO A 370 8.54 -6.36 33.14
CA PRO A 370 9.66 -5.45 33.34
C PRO A 370 10.99 -5.99 32.80
N LYS A 371 11.27 -7.29 33.05
CA LYS A 371 12.51 -7.94 32.57
C LYS A 371 12.59 -8.04 31.05
N PHE A 372 11.46 -8.32 30.40
CA PHE A 372 11.41 -8.33 28.93
C PHE A 372 11.56 -6.91 28.38
N THR A 373 10.91 -5.93 29.01
CA THR A 373 11.00 -4.51 28.62
C THR A 373 12.42 -3.99 28.74
N GLU A 374 13.14 -4.29 29.84
CA GLU A 374 14.54 -3.94 30.03
C GLU A 374 15.42 -4.49 28.89
N GLN A 375 15.22 -5.75 28.50
CA GLN A 375 15.97 -6.36 27.39
C GLN A 375 15.64 -5.75 26.03
N VAL A 376 14.43 -5.20 25.83
CA VAL A 376 14.04 -4.51 24.61
C VAL A 376 14.61 -3.10 24.53
N VAL A 377 14.69 -2.40 25.69
CA VAL A 377 15.08 -0.97 25.74
C VAL A 377 16.57 -0.81 25.88
N ASP A 378 17.19 -1.53 26.82
CA ASP A 378 18.57 -1.32 27.26
C ASP A 378 19.47 -2.53 27.01
N GLY A 379 18.90 -3.70 26.66
CA GLY A 379 19.62 -4.94 26.48
C GLY A 379 19.71 -5.42 25.02
N ASP A 380 20.01 -6.72 24.88
CA ASP A 380 19.93 -7.44 23.59
C ASP A 380 18.79 -8.46 23.61
N ILE A 381 17.62 -8.01 23.25
CA ILE A 381 16.40 -8.84 23.23
C ILE A 381 16.54 -10.08 22.34
N HIS A 382 17.34 -10.03 21.29
CA HIS A 382 17.52 -11.17 20.39
C HIS A 382 18.38 -12.26 21.03
N THR A 383 19.45 -11.89 21.72
CA THR A 383 20.25 -12.84 22.52
C THR A 383 19.45 -13.36 23.72
N TYR A 384 18.62 -12.52 24.34
CA TYR A 384 17.70 -12.96 25.40
C TYR A 384 16.70 -14.01 24.87
N ASN A 385 16.06 -13.76 23.74
CA ASN A 385 15.13 -14.69 23.10
C ASN A 385 15.81 -15.97 22.61
N GLN A 386 17.06 -15.88 22.10
CA GLN A 386 17.87 -17.04 21.75
C GLN A 386 17.99 -18.02 22.91
N LYS A 387 18.34 -17.51 24.09
CA LYS A 387 18.49 -18.33 25.32
C LYS A 387 17.16 -18.90 25.81
N ILE A 388 16.08 -18.10 25.75
CA ILE A 388 14.75 -18.53 26.18
C ILE A 388 14.23 -19.67 25.32
N VAL A 389 14.27 -19.50 24.00
CA VAL A 389 13.72 -20.48 23.06
C VAL A 389 14.68 -21.65 22.86
N GLY A 390 15.97 -21.47 23.13
CA GLY A 390 17.01 -22.47 22.91
C GLY A 390 17.39 -22.58 21.43
N LEU A 391 17.64 -21.42 20.78
CA LEU A 391 17.98 -21.35 19.36
C LEU A 391 19.49 -21.33 19.16
N LYS A 392 19.94 -21.78 17.99
CA LYS A 392 21.38 -21.95 17.69
C LYS A 392 22.18 -20.65 17.68
N ASP A 393 21.55 -19.55 17.19
CA ASP A 393 22.20 -18.27 17.01
C ASP A 393 21.21 -17.10 17.12
N ARG A 394 21.75 -15.89 17.27
CA ARG A 394 21.03 -14.63 17.39
C ARG A 394 20.21 -14.25 16.14
N PRO A 395 20.73 -14.41 14.89
CA PRO A 395 19.95 -14.18 13.69
C PRO A 395 18.69 -15.06 13.60
N THR A 396 18.82 -16.34 13.92
CA THR A 396 17.68 -17.28 13.98
C THR A 396 16.66 -16.83 15.02
N ALA A 397 17.11 -16.36 16.20
CA ALA A 397 16.22 -15.83 17.23
C ALA A 397 15.48 -14.56 16.77
N LYS A 398 16.16 -13.66 16.07
CA LYS A 398 15.53 -12.48 15.47
C LYS A 398 14.42 -12.89 14.50
N THR A 399 14.73 -13.78 13.56
CA THR A 399 13.75 -14.26 12.57
C THR A 399 12.57 -14.96 13.25
N TRP A 400 12.87 -15.81 14.24
CA TRP A 400 11.84 -16.58 14.96
C TRP A 400 10.88 -15.69 15.73
N VAL A 401 11.39 -14.72 16.51
CA VAL A 401 10.54 -13.88 17.36
C VAL A 401 9.62 -12.97 16.52
N TYR A 402 10.12 -12.43 15.42
CA TYR A 402 9.27 -11.67 14.51
C TYR A 402 8.21 -12.54 13.84
N ALA A 403 8.60 -13.74 13.37
CA ALA A 403 7.63 -14.68 12.81
C ALA A 403 6.54 -15.05 13.84
N PHE A 404 6.92 -15.26 15.11
CA PHE A 404 6.00 -15.53 16.20
C PHE A 404 5.03 -14.37 16.45
N ILE A 405 5.53 -13.13 16.57
CA ILE A 405 4.70 -11.93 16.79
C ILE A 405 3.72 -11.70 15.62
N TYR A 406 4.15 -12.01 14.40
CA TYR A 406 3.28 -11.93 13.20
C TYR A 406 2.37 -13.15 13.02
N GLY A 407 2.25 -14.03 14.01
CA GLY A 407 1.31 -15.12 13.99
C GLY A 407 1.70 -16.30 13.08
N ALA A 408 2.99 -16.50 12.83
CA ALA A 408 3.44 -17.65 12.05
C ALA A 408 2.95 -18.96 12.65
N GLY A 409 2.44 -19.85 11.80
CA GLY A 409 2.05 -21.20 12.18
C GLY A 409 3.26 -22.07 12.58
N ASP A 410 2.99 -23.16 13.27
CA ASP A 410 4.03 -24.03 13.84
C ASP A 410 4.98 -24.63 12.79
N ALA A 411 4.47 -24.97 11.60
CA ALA A 411 5.30 -25.45 10.50
C ALA A 411 6.39 -24.43 10.12
N LYS A 412 6.03 -23.13 10.02
CA LYS A 412 6.99 -22.06 9.71
C LYS A 412 7.98 -21.83 10.84
N LEU A 413 7.52 -21.85 12.09
CA LEU A 413 8.40 -21.73 13.25
C LEU A 413 9.37 -22.89 13.34
N GLY A 414 8.91 -24.13 13.07
CA GLY A 414 9.74 -25.32 12.99
C GLY A 414 10.82 -25.22 11.91
N HIS A 415 10.47 -24.78 10.73
CA HIS A 415 11.43 -24.54 9.64
C HIS A 415 12.51 -23.51 10.01
N ILE A 416 12.12 -22.40 10.67
CA ILE A 416 13.09 -21.38 11.12
C ILE A 416 14.12 -21.94 12.10
N VAL A 417 13.73 -22.84 12.98
CA VAL A 417 14.66 -23.47 13.94
C VAL A 417 15.48 -24.63 13.33
N GLY A 418 15.30 -24.90 12.04
CA GLY A 418 16.01 -25.97 11.33
C GLY A 418 15.52 -27.37 11.69
N GLY A 419 14.29 -27.52 12.19
CA GLY A 419 13.67 -28.77 12.60
C GLY A 419 12.45 -29.14 11.75
N ASN A 420 11.83 -30.27 12.12
CA ASN A 420 10.59 -30.76 11.56
C ASN A 420 9.36 -29.99 12.10
N SER A 421 8.15 -30.44 11.75
CA SER A 421 6.89 -29.85 12.21
C SER A 421 6.72 -29.85 13.74
N GLU A 422 7.40 -30.74 14.47
CA GLU A 422 7.32 -30.84 15.94
C GLU A 422 8.19 -29.78 16.64
N ALA A 423 9.25 -29.29 16.01
CA ALA A 423 10.14 -28.27 16.55
C ALA A 423 9.42 -26.90 16.69
N GLY A 424 8.41 -26.64 15.85
CA GLY A 424 7.60 -25.41 15.92
C GLY A 424 6.82 -25.30 17.21
N PRO A 425 5.90 -26.23 17.52
CA PRO A 425 5.14 -26.24 18.78
C PRO A 425 6.06 -26.22 20.00
N ALA A 426 7.15 -27.00 19.99
CA ALA A 426 8.11 -27.06 21.10
C ALA A 426 8.80 -25.70 21.35
N SER A 427 9.21 -25.00 20.29
CA SER A 427 9.82 -23.66 20.40
C SER A 427 8.81 -22.61 20.88
N ARG A 428 7.60 -22.64 20.36
CA ARG A 428 6.47 -21.78 20.79
C ARG A 428 6.16 -21.98 22.26
N GLN A 429 6.00 -23.22 22.69
CA GLN A 429 5.65 -23.56 24.07
C GLN A 429 6.75 -23.13 25.05
N ARG A 430 8.04 -23.30 24.68
CA ARG A 430 9.16 -22.80 25.50
C ARG A 430 9.11 -21.30 25.70
N PHE A 431 8.81 -20.54 24.66
CA PHE A 431 8.68 -19.08 24.75
C PHE A 431 7.50 -18.69 25.66
N ILE A 432 6.31 -19.25 25.42
CA ILE A 432 5.10 -18.96 26.21
C ILE A 432 5.32 -19.30 27.70
N ASN A 433 5.98 -20.40 28.01
CA ASN A 433 6.21 -20.81 29.40
C ASN A 433 7.27 -19.97 30.11
N LYS A 434 8.31 -19.51 29.41
CA LYS A 434 9.43 -18.79 30.01
C LYS A 434 9.23 -17.27 30.05
N VAL A 435 8.38 -16.71 29.21
CA VAL A 435 8.10 -15.27 29.20
C VAL A 435 6.82 -15.01 29.99
N LYS A 436 7.01 -14.45 31.19
CA LYS A 436 5.86 -14.11 32.08
C LYS A 436 4.90 -13.13 31.37
N GLY A 437 3.61 -13.39 31.45
CA GLY A 437 2.56 -12.59 30.82
C GLY A 437 2.09 -13.12 29.46
N MET A 438 2.86 -14.03 28.80
CA MET A 438 2.49 -14.60 27.48
C MET A 438 1.20 -15.41 27.47
N LYS A 439 0.81 -15.99 28.60
CA LYS A 439 -0.42 -16.80 28.68
C LYS A 439 -1.69 -15.96 28.81
N THR A 440 -1.54 -14.69 29.15
CA THR A 440 -2.63 -13.73 29.35
C THR A 440 -2.78 -12.76 28.17
N LEU A 441 -1.81 -12.70 27.30
CA LEU A 441 -1.80 -11.94 26.05
C LEU A 441 -2.40 -12.77 24.91
#